data_3de0d491a9f710f4964a31fe04dbb490
#
_entry.id   3de0d491a9f710f4964a31fe04dbb490
#
_cell.length_a   1.000
_cell.length_b   1.000
_cell.length_c   1.000
_cell.angle_alpha   90.00
_cell.angle_beta   90.00
_cell.angle_gamma   90.00
#
_symmetry.space_group_name_H-M   'P 1'
#
loop_
_entity.id
_entity.type
_entity.pdbx_description
1 polymer ?
#
loop_
_entity_poly.entity_id
_entity_poly.type
_entity_poly.pdbx_seq_one_letter_code
_entity_poly.pdbx_strand_id
1 'polypeptide(L)'
;YLNSYFIVLNYTQDFKKWVVNFFIKRVIVLRKKVICRDGGKIYFMWSMTINGVDVYHIISWFFIYSFLGWAWETMYVSLKEGEYVNRGFINGPLCTIYGFGAVAVYLILKPLEQYLILLFLGGIVVATALEYFTAVLMEMLFHTSWWDYSDKKFNFQGRICLGASIGWGIFTVILFRVLHPVVERLVDLYPVYVGEICICIISVAYLCDFCYSASAAFHLKDRIPQWEQQMEKKQVELMLKFNDRLNSLDLPRGFSFDNMKDRMEDLEFIRSMNERRQAILEDISTELKSYRKNLTDRIGHNTRRFFRAYPHLNRGYRLRHKTDKKHKRS
;
A
#
# COMPACT_ATOMS: atom_id res chain seq x y z
N TYR A 1 24.32 -25.54 3.88
CA TYR A 1 23.78 -24.16 4.00
C TYR A 1 24.08 -23.30 2.77
N LEU A 2 25.20 -23.46 2.07
CA LEU A 2 25.50 -22.75 0.80
C LEU A 2 24.62 -23.23 -0.36
N ASN A 3 24.21 -24.48 -0.42
CA ASN A 3 23.36 -25.04 -1.47
C ASN A 3 21.93 -24.47 -1.47
N SER A 4 21.36 -24.15 -0.31
CA SER A 4 20.01 -23.56 -0.23
C SER A 4 19.98 -22.10 -0.73
N TYR A 5 21.08 -21.36 -0.58
CA TYR A 5 21.20 -20.00 -1.10
C TYR A 5 21.34 -19.95 -2.63
N PHE A 6 22.09 -20.92 -3.19
CA PHE A 6 22.22 -21.04 -4.65
C PHE A 6 20.91 -21.45 -5.31
N ILE A 7 20.10 -22.30 -4.67
CA ILE A 7 18.79 -22.70 -5.19
C ILE A 7 17.81 -21.52 -5.18
N VAL A 8 17.75 -20.71 -4.12
CA VAL A 8 16.87 -19.54 -4.04
C VAL A 8 17.31 -18.43 -5.02
N LEU A 9 18.61 -18.22 -5.20
CA LEU A 9 19.15 -17.26 -6.18
C LEU A 9 18.88 -17.68 -7.63
N ASN A 10 18.99 -18.97 -7.93
CA ASN A 10 18.62 -19.50 -9.25
C ASN A 10 17.12 -19.40 -9.50
N TYR A 11 16.25 -19.72 -8.53
CA TYR A 11 14.79 -19.57 -8.66
C TYR A 11 14.39 -18.10 -8.93
N THR A 12 15.02 -17.13 -8.29
CA THR A 12 14.74 -15.72 -8.54
C THR A 12 15.24 -15.22 -9.89
N GLN A 13 16.38 -15.74 -10.37
CA GLN A 13 16.91 -15.43 -11.71
C GLN A 13 16.07 -16.11 -12.80
N ASP A 14 15.66 -17.36 -12.59
CA ASP A 14 14.82 -18.09 -13.53
C ASP A 14 13.39 -17.55 -13.56
N PHE A 15 12.84 -17.14 -12.41
CA PHE A 15 11.55 -16.45 -12.36
C PHE A 15 11.60 -15.08 -13.07
N LYS A 16 12.66 -14.30 -12.87
CA LYS A 16 12.87 -13.04 -13.63
C LYS A 16 12.96 -13.30 -15.14
N LYS A 17 13.72 -14.31 -15.56
CA LYS A 17 13.81 -14.71 -16.97
C LYS A 17 12.48 -15.22 -17.49
N TRP A 18 11.72 -15.98 -16.69
CA TRP A 18 10.40 -16.48 -17.06
C TRP A 18 9.38 -15.34 -17.21
N VAL A 19 9.32 -14.40 -16.27
CA VAL A 19 8.44 -13.21 -16.33
C VAL A 19 8.81 -12.36 -17.55
N VAL A 20 10.09 -12.07 -17.75
CA VAL A 20 10.56 -11.29 -18.89
C VAL A 20 10.27 -12.03 -20.22
N ASN A 21 10.54 -13.33 -20.30
CA ASN A 21 10.25 -14.12 -21.50
C ASN A 21 8.74 -14.31 -21.75
N PHE A 22 7.94 -14.45 -20.70
CA PHE A 22 6.48 -14.52 -20.80
C PHE A 22 5.90 -13.21 -21.34
N PHE A 23 6.35 -12.06 -20.79
CA PHE A 23 5.96 -10.74 -21.28
C PHE A 23 6.49 -10.48 -22.71
N ILE A 24 7.78 -10.77 -22.98
CA ILE A 24 8.39 -10.55 -24.29
C ILE A 24 7.75 -11.48 -25.36
N LYS A 25 7.53 -12.77 -25.07
CA LYS A 25 6.89 -13.67 -26.04
C LYS A 25 5.44 -13.25 -26.33
N ARG A 26 4.67 -12.81 -25.31
CA ARG A 26 3.32 -12.30 -25.55
C ARG A 26 3.32 -10.94 -26.27
N VAL A 27 4.23 -10.04 -25.92
CA VAL A 27 4.39 -8.77 -26.63
C VAL A 27 4.84 -9.00 -28.08
N ILE A 28 5.73 -9.99 -28.34
CA ILE A 28 6.18 -10.33 -29.71
C ILE A 28 5.08 -11.07 -30.51
N VAL A 29 4.27 -11.92 -29.88
CA VAL A 29 3.10 -12.53 -30.51
C VAL A 29 2.05 -11.46 -30.84
N LEU A 30 1.87 -10.46 -29.98
CA LEU A 30 1.07 -9.27 -30.24
C LEU A 30 1.63 -8.46 -31.43
N ARG A 31 2.95 -8.31 -31.55
CA ARG A 31 3.59 -7.60 -32.67
C ARG A 31 3.41 -8.29 -34.03
N LYS A 32 3.28 -9.61 -34.10
CA LYS A 32 3.05 -10.36 -35.36
C LYS A 32 1.61 -10.35 -35.85
N LYS A 33 0.60 -10.11 -34.97
CA LYS A 33 -0.82 -10.06 -35.33
C LYS A 33 -1.36 -8.68 -35.68
N VAL A 34 -0.57 -7.64 -35.46
CA VAL A 34 -0.97 -6.23 -35.60
C VAL A 34 -0.93 -5.69 -37.04
N ILE A 35 -0.43 -6.48 -38.02
CA ILE A 35 -0.38 -6.04 -39.41
C ILE A 35 -1.19 -7.02 -40.26
N CYS A 36 -2.50 -7.01 -40.12
CA CYS A 36 -3.41 -7.47 -41.18
C CYS A 36 -3.99 -6.22 -41.85
N ARG A 37 -3.50 -5.94 -43.04
CA ARG A 37 -4.02 -4.91 -43.94
C ARG A 37 -5.22 -5.48 -44.65
N ASP A 38 -6.42 -5.11 -44.20
CA ASP A 38 -7.64 -5.35 -44.96
C ASP A 38 -8.27 -4.00 -45.32
N GLY A 39 -8.35 -3.68 -46.60
CA GLY A 39 -9.08 -2.53 -47.13
C GLY A 39 -8.60 -1.11 -46.75
N GLY A 40 -7.30 -0.91 -46.44
CA GLY A 40 -6.74 0.45 -46.25
C GLY A 40 -7.06 1.11 -44.91
N LYS A 41 -7.74 0.43 -43.99
CA LYS A 41 -7.94 0.88 -42.61
C LYS A 41 -6.86 0.28 -41.70
N ILE A 42 -6.11 1.13 -41.03
CA ILE A 42 -5.23 0.71 -39.94
C ILE A 42 -6.15 0.34 -38.76
N TYR A 43 -6.45 -0.95 -38.62
CA TYR A 43 -7.08 -1.45 -37.39
C TYR A 43 -6.03 -1.36 -36.27
N PHE A 44 -6.14 -0.34 -35.48
CA PHE A 44 -5.27 -0.09 -34.36
C PHE A 44 -5.46 -1.16 -33.28
N MET A 45 -4.49 -1.32 -32.37
CA MET A 45 -4.36 -2.30 -31.29
C MET A 45 -5.63 -2.50 -30.42
N TRP A 46 -6.62 -1.64 -30.54
CA TRP A 46 -7.86 -1.58 -29.78
C TRP A 46 -8.85 -2.72 -30.07
N SER A 47 -8.80 -3.30 -31.28
CA SER A 47 -9.70 -4.41 -31.69
C SER A 47 -9.26 -5.79 -31.20
N MET A 48 -8.14 -5.87 -30.49
CA MET A 48 -7.72 -7.14 -29.88
C MET A 48 -8.63 -7.48 -28.70
N THR A 49 -9.02 -8.74 -28.59
CA THR A 49 -9.90 -9.21 -27.51
C THR A 49 -9.18 -10.16 -26.57
N ILE A 50 -9.41 -10.02 -25.27
CA ILE A 50 -8.98 -10.93 -24.20
C ILE A 50 -10.24 -11.44 -23.50
N ASN A 51 -10.47 -12.75 -23.55
CA ASN A 51 -11.71 -13.39 -23.04
C ASN A 51 -13.00 -12.75 -23.57
N GLY A 52 -13.00 -12.34 -24.87
CA GLY A 52 -14.16 -11.73 -25.52
C GLY A 52 -14.39 -10.25 -25.21
N VAL A 53 -13.46 -9.60 -24.47
CA VAL A 53 -13.47 -8.17 -24.20
C VAL A 53 -12.34 -7.50 -24.96
N ASP A 54 -12.62 -6.42 -25.67
CA ASP A 54 -11.60 -5.67 -26.41
C ASP A 54 -10.68 -4.86 -25.48
N VAL A 55 -9.49 -4.54 -25.98
CA VAL A 55 -8.44 -3.86 -25.21
C VAL A 55 -8.88 -2.44 -24.80
N TYR A 56 -9.70 -1.78 -25.61
CA TYR A 56 -10.23 -0.46 -25.28
C TYR A 56 -11.03 -0.47 -23.97
N HIS A 57 -11.96 -1.41 -23.82
CA HIS A 57 -12.76 -1.56 -22.59
C HIS A 57 -11.88 -1.96 -21.40
N ILE A 58 -10.93 -2.90 -21.58
CA ILE A 58 -10.02 -3.33 -20.53
C ILE A 58 -9.21 -2.15 -19.97
N ILE A 59 -8.65 -1.30 -20.82
CA ILE A 59 -7.86 -0.14 -20.39
C ILE A 59 -8.76 0.94 -19.79
N SER A 60 -9.96 1.16 -20.36
CA SER A 60 -10.94 2.09 -19.80
C SER A 60 -11.34 1.69 -18.37
N TRP A 61 -11.69 0.42 -18.16
CA TRP A 61 -12.03 -0.12 -16.84
C TRP A 61 -10.86 -0.01 -15.87
N PHE A 62 -9.63 -0.30 -16.33
CA PHE A 62 -8.44 -0.13 -15.51
C PHE A 62 -8.30 1.28 -14.96
N PHE A 63 -8.44 2.31 -15.79
CA PHE A 63 -8.33 3.70 -15.32
C PHE A 63 -9.50 4.11 -14.42
N ILE A 64 -10.73 3.72 -14.77
CA ILE A 64 -11.90 4.04 -13.95
C ILE A 64 -11.81 3.37 -12.59
N TYR A 65 -11.49 2.08 -12.51
CA TYR A 65 -11.32 1.38 -11.23
C TYR A 65 -10.12 1.89 -10.43
N SER A 66 -9.03 2.28 -11.09
CA SER A 66 -7.90 2.92 -10.43
C SER A 66 -8.30 4.25 -9.80
N PHE A 67 -9.14 5.03 -10.48
CA PHE A 67 -9.66 6.30 -9.96
C PHE A 67 -10.63 6.06 -8.78
N LEU A 68 -11.58 5.14 -8.92
CA LEU A 68 -12.53 4.82 -7.86
C LEU A 68 -11.83 4.29 -6.59
N GLY A 69 -10.84 3.41 -6.77
CA GLY A 69 -10.03 2.91 -5.68
C GLY A 69 -9.21 4.00 -4.98
N TRP A 70 -8.63 4.92 -5.77
CA TRP A 70 -7.93 6.09 -5.24
C TRP A 70 -8.87 7.01 -4.45
N ALA A 71 -10.05 7.32 -5.00
CA ALA A 71 -11.03 8.17 -4.35
C ALA A 71 -11.49 7.59 -3.01
N TRP A 72 -11.79 6.28 -2.98
CA TRP A 72 -12.18 5.56 -1.77
C TRP A 72 -11.10 5.60 -0.68
N GLU A 73 -9.88 5.18 -1.02
CA GLU A 73 -8.74 5.13 -0.08
C GLU A 73 -8.37 6.53 0.44
N THR A 74 -8.28 7.49 -0.46
CA THR A 74 -7.92 8.86 -0.13
C THR A 74 -8.98 9.51 0.76
N MET A 75 -10.25 9.32 0.46
CA MET A 75 -11.36 9.81 1.29
C MET A 75 -11.31 9.18 2.68
N TYR A 76 -11.22 7.84 2.76
CA TYR A 76 -11.20 7.12 4.03
C TYR A 76 -10.05 7.56 4.93
N VAL A 77 -8.82 7.63 4.39
CA VAL A 77 -7.64 8.00 5.18
C VAL A 77 -7.65 9.48 5.53
N SER A 78 -8.05 10.36 4.59
CA SER A 78 -8.12 11.81 4.85
C SER A 78 -9.14 12.16 5.94
N LEU A 79 -10.28 11.48 5.98
CA LEU A 79 -11.27 11.64 7.06
C LEU A 79 -10.72 11.17 8.41
N LYS A 80 -9.95 10.09 8.42
CA LYS A 80 -9.35 9.54 9.64
C LYS A 80 -8.22 10.41 10.19
N GLU A 81 -7.37 10.95 9.31
CA GLU A 81 -6.20 11.75 9.71
C GLU A 81 -6.55 13.26 9.89
N GLY A 82 -7.72 13.69 9.44
CA GLY A 82 -8.15 15.10 9.50
C GLY A 82 -7.43 16.03 8.50
N GLU A 83 -6.64 15.47 7.58
CA GLU A 83 -5.92 16.20 6.53
C GLU A 83 -5.95 15.42 5.21
N TYR A 84 -5.76 16.13 4.09
CA TYR A 84 -5.70 15.49 2.78
C TYR A 84 -4.47 14.60 2.64
N VAL A 85 -4.69 13.30 2.38
CA VAL A 85 -3.64 12.29 2.19
C VAL A 85 -3.86 11.55 0.88
N ASN A 86 -3.06 11.84 -0.14
CA ASN A 86 -3.08 11.08 -1.40
C ASN A 86 -2.54 9.64 -1.18
N ARG A 87 -3.42 8.65 -1.32
CA ARG A 87 -3.11 7.22 -1.11
C ARG A 87 -2.63 6.50 -2.37
N GLY A 88 -2.62 7.16 -3.53
CA GLY A 88 -2.08 6.58 -4.75
C GLY A 88 -0.57 6.33 -4.68
N PHE A 89 -0.10 5.28 -5.37
CA PHE A 89 1.34 5.09 -5.60
C PHE A 89 1.92 6.20 -6.47
N ILE A 90 1.16 6.68 -7.44
CA ILE A 90 1.50 7.81 -8.30
C ILE A 90 1.00 9.14 -7.70
N ASN A 91 1.46 10.28 -8.23
CA ASN A 91 1.00 11.60 -7.76
C ASN A 91 -0.43 11.91 -8.20
N GLY A 92 -0.81 11.43 -9.38
CA GLY A 92 -2.15 11.57 -9.92
C GLY A 92 -3.21 10.78 -9.14
N PRO A 93 -4.49 11.02 -9.43
CA PRO A 93 -5.62 10.44 -8.72
C PRO A 93 -5.92 9.00 -9.18
N LEU A 94 -4.93 8.13 -9.14
CA LEU A 94 -5.07 6.73 -9.55
C LEU A 94 -4.38 5.80 -8.55
N CYS A 95 -5.07 4.76 -8.14
CA CYS A 95 -4.54 3.67 -7.34
C CYS A 95 -4.45 2.40 -8.19
N THR A 96 -3.31 2.18 -8.80
CA THR A 96 -3.02 1.15 -9.82
C THR A 96 -3.45 -0.27 -9.41
N ILE A 97 -3.28 -0.62 -8.14
CA ILE A 97 -3.63 -1.96 -7.62
C ILE A 97 -5.14 -2.26 -7.75
N TYR A 98 -5.99 -1.25 -7.56
CA TYR A 98 -7.43 -1.41 -7.69
C TYR A 98 -7.86 -1.62 -9.15
N GLY A 99 -7.23 -0.89 -10.08
CA GLY A 99 -7.46 -1.09 -11.52
C GLY A 99 -7.08 -2.49 -11.99
N PHE A 100 -5.85 -2.92 -11.68
CA PHE A 100 -5.40 -4.29 -12.01
C PHE A 100 -6.22 -5.35 -11.30
N GLY A 101 -6.50 -5.17 -10.00
CA GLY A 101 -7.27 -6.12 -9.21
C GLY A 101 -8.68 -6.30 -9.75
N ALA A 102 -9.42 -5.21 -9.98
CA ALA A 102 -10.78 -5.26 -10.46
C ALA A 102 -10.89 -5.89 -11.86
N VAL A 103 -10.02 -5.48 -12.80
CA VAL A 103 -9.99 -6.05 -14.17
C VAL A 103 -9.60 -7.52 -14.14
N ALA A 104 -8.58 -7.92 -13.37
CA ALA A 104 -8.15 -9.31 -13.28
C ALA A 104 -9.24 -10.19 -12.66
N VAL A 105 -9.83 -9.76 -11.53
CA VAL A 105 -10.95 -10.47 -10.89
C VAL A 105 -12.12 -10.60 -11.83
N TYR A 106 -12.50 -9.54 -12.54
CA TYR A 106 -13.59 -9.58 -13.50
C TYR A 106 -13.31 -10.57 -14.63
N LEU A 107 -12.16 -10.48 -15.29
CA LEU A 107 -11.83 -11.36 -16.43
C LEU A 107 -11.72 -12.83 -16.01
N ILE A 108 -11.22 -13.13 -14.81
CA ILE A 108 -11.07 -14.49 -14.31
C ILE A 108 -12.42 -15.09 -13.89
N LEU A 109 -13.25 -14.30 -13.20
CA LEU A 109 -14.48 -14.78 -12.58
C LEU A 109 -15.73 -14.56 -13.44
N LYS A 110 -15.63 -13.91 -14.61
CA LYS A 110 -16.75 -13.71 -15.55
C LYS A 110 -17.53 -15.00 -15.85
N PRO A 111 -16.91 -16.18 -16.04
CA PRO A 111 -17.66 -17.43 -16.24
C PRO A 111 -18.52 -17.85 -15.05
N LEU A 112 -18.23 -17.33 -13.84
CA LEU A 112 -18.97 -17.65 -12.60
C LEU A 112 -20.01 -16.58 -12.23
N GLU A 113 -20.21 -15.57 -13.08
CA GLU A 113 -21.06 -14.41 -12.81
C GLU A 113 -22.48 -14.79 -12.37
N GLN A 114 -23.06 -15.87 -12.91
CA GLN A 114 -24.42 -16.31 -12.58
C GLN A 114 -24.52 -16.89 -11.15
N TYR A 115 -23.44 -17.40 -10.58
CA TYR A 115 -23.41 -18.13 -9.32
C TYR A 115 -22.85 -17.27 -8.19
N LEU A 116 -23.72 -16.60 -7.42
CA LEU A 116 -23.36 -15.65 -6.38
C LEU A 116 -22.35 -16.18 -5.35
N ILE A 117 -22.57 -17.43 -4.88
CA ILE A 117 -21.71 -18.07 -3.88
C ILE A 117 -20.33 -18.36 -4.48
N LEU A 118 -20.28 -18.89 -5.71
CA LEU A 118 -19.01 -19.16 -6.38
C LEU A 118 -18.26 -17.87 -6.72
N LEU A 119 -18.97 -16.81 -7.06
CA LEU A 119 -18.41 -15.48 -7.27
C LEU A 119 -17.77 -14.92 -6.01
N PHE A 120 -18.47 -15.04 -4.86
CA PHE A 120 -17.94 -14.64 -3.56
C PHE A 120 -16.69 -15.44 -3.17
N LEU A 121 -16.75 -16.77 -3.23
CA LEU A 121 -15.62 -17.65 -2.91
C LEU A 121 -14.45 -17.46 -3.88
N GLY A 122 -14.74 -17.35 -5.18
CA GLY A 122 -13.75 -17.03 -6.20
C GLY A 122 -13.07 -15.69 -5.96
N GLY A 123 -13.83 -14.68 -5.53
CA GLY A 123 -13.33 -13.36 -5.15
C GLY A 123 -12.36 -13.43 -3.98
N ILE A 124 -12.69 -14.19 -2.93
CA ILE A 124 -11.77 -14.43 -1.80
C ILE A 124 -10.45 -15.00 -2.32
N VAL A 125 -10.50 -16.05 -3.13
CA VAL A 125 -9.28 -16.74 -3.59
C VAL A 125 -8.47 -15.87 -4.54
N VAL A 126 -9.09 -15.34 -5.60
CA VAL A 126 -8.38 -14.61 -6.67
C VAL A 126 -7.84 -13.28 -6.16
N ALA A 127 -8.65 -12.49 -5.45
CA ALA A 127 -8.20 -11.19 -4.98
C ALA A 127 -7.15 -11.30 -3.87
N THR A 128 -7.28 -12.28 -2.95
CA THR A 128 -6.25 -12.54 -1.93
C THR A 128 -4.94 -13.01 -2.56
N ALA A 129 -4.99 -13.85 -3.60
CA ALA A 129 -3.79 -14.26 -4.33
C ALA A 129 -3.11 -13.06 -5.02
N LEU A 130 -3.89 -12.17 -5.63
CA LEU A 130 -3.37 -10.93 -6.24
C LEU A 130 -2.78 -9.99 -5.19
N GLU A 131 -3.43 -9.83 -4.03
CA GLU A 131 -2.93 -9.02 -2.91
C GLU A 131 -1.58 -9.56 -2.42
N TYR A 132 -1.48 -10.87 -2.18
CA TYR A 132 -0.24 -11.52 -1.76
C TYR A 132 0.87 -11.37 -2.80
N PHE A 133 0.57 -11.65 -4.07
CA PHE A 133 1.52 -11.51 -5.16
C PHE A 133 2.03 -10.07 -5.29
N THR A 134 1.13 -9.08 -5.19
CA THR A 134 1.49 -7.66 -5.24
C THR A 134 2.38 -7.28 -4.06
N ALA A 135 2.07 -7.77 -2.84
CA ALA A 135 2.91 -7.51 -1.67
C ALA A 135 4.34 -8.04 -1.88
N VAL A 136 4.47 -9.30 -2.36
CA VAL A 136 5.77 -9.91 -2.65
C VAL A 136 6.52 -9.15 -3.75
N LEU A 137 5.83 -8.79 -4.83
CA LEU A 137 6.42 -8.04 -5.95
C LEU A 137 6.94 -6.67 -5.50
N MET A 138 6.14 -5.93 -4.73
CA MET A 138 6.51 -4.61 -4.21
C MET A 138 7.70 -4.71 -3.25
N GLU A 139 7.73 -5.74 -2.38
CA GLU A 139 8.87 -5.99 -1.50
C GLU A 139 10.15 -6.37 -2.26
N MET A 140 10.03 -7.16 -3.34
CA MET A 140 11.18 -7.51 -4.17
C MET A 140 11.73 -6.32 -4.95
N LEU A 141 10.86 -5.46 -5.46
CA LEU A 141 11.25 -4.31 -6.27
C LEU A 141 11.79 -3.16 -5.42
N PHE A 142 11.09 -2.81 -4.35
CA PHE A 142 11.37 -1.60 -3.58
C PHE A 142 12.02 -1.88 -2.22
N HIS A 143 12.17 -3.16 -1.84
CA HIS A 143 12.69 -3.58 -0.53
C HIS A 143 11.93 -2.94 0.65
N THR A 144 10.63 -2.74 0.47
CA THR A 144 9.76 -2.00 1.40
C THR A 144 8.38 -2.63 1.42
N SER A 145 7.76 -2.67 2.60
CA SER A 145 6.40 -3.16 2.80
C SER A 145 5.43 -1.97 2.84
N TRP A 146 4.41 -1.96 1.97
CA TRP A 146 3.45 -0.87 1.84
C TRP A 146 2.26 -0.99 2.79
N TRP A 147 1.95 -2.21 3.22
CA TRP A 147 0.95 -2.52 4.25
C TRP A 147 1.43 -3.65 5.15
N ASP A 148 0.83 -3.78 6.31
CA ASP A 148 1.22 -4.78 7.30
C ASP A 148 0.00 -5.24 8.11
N TYR A 149 -0.32 -6.52 7.98
CA TYR A 149 -1.39 -7.19 8.73
C TYR A 149 -0.86 -8.02 9.90
N SER A 150 0.38 -7.85 10.34
CA SER A 150 0.98 -8.67 11.41
C SER A 150 0.19 -8.60 12.71
N ASP A 151 -0.48 -7.47 12.98
CA ASP A 151 -1.33 -7.28 14.17
C ASP A 151 -2.76 -7.87 14.01
N LYS A 152 -3.11 -8.41 12.82
CA LYS A 152 -4.44 -8.98 12.56
C LYS A 152 -4.46 -10.47 12.81
N LYS A 153 -5.59 -10.97 13.38
CA LYS A 153 -5.82 -12.40 13.56
C LYS A 153 -5.87 -13.10 12.19
N PHE A 154 -5.38 -14.34 12.15
CA PHE A 154 -5.32 -15.15 10.91
C PHE A 154 -4.64 -14.42 9.74
N ASN A 155 -3.52 -13.72 10.02
CA ASN A 155 -2.67 -13.20 8.96
C ASN A 155 -1.69 -14.27 8.47
N PHE A 156 -1.31 -14.16 7.20
CA PHE A 156 -0.24 -14.97 6.62
C PHE A 156 0.91 -14.07 6.24
N GLN A 157 2.03 -14.21 6.95
CA GLN A 157 3.26 -13.42 6.79
C GLN A 157 3.06 -11.89 6.90
N GLY A 158 1.98 -11.42 7.54
CA GLY A 158 1.63 -9.99 7.60
C GLY A 158 1.25 -9.38 6.25
N ARG A 159 1.18 -10.16 5.15
CA ARG A 159 0.86 -9.67 3.81
C ARG A 159 -0.62 -9.72 3.48
N ILE A 160 -1.31 -10.74 3.99
CA ILE A 160 -2.74 -10.95 3.83
C ILE A 160 -3.36 -11.35 5.17
N CYS A 161 -4.66 -11.16 5.35
CA CYS A 161 -5.38 -11.64 6.52
C CYS A 161 -6.81 -12.05 6.16
N LEU A 162 -7.37 -12.97 6.94
CA LEU A 162 -8.71 -13.53 6.69
C LEU A 162 -9.80 -12.45 6.59
N GLY A 163 -9.74 -11.42 7.44
CA GLY A 163 -10.71 -10.32 7.42
C GLY A 163 -10.68 -9.54 6.09
N ALA A 164 -9.49 -9.23 5.57
CA ALA A 164 -9.34 -8.60 4.26
C ALA A 164 -9.81 -9.51 3.14
N SER A 165 -9.48 -10.82 3.20
CA SER A 165 -9.89 -11.80 2.20
C SER A 165 -11.43 -11.93 2.10
N ILE A 166 -12.14 -11.94 3.22
CA ILE A 166 -13.62 -11.93 3.23
C ILE A 166 -14.12 -10.61 2.63
N GLY A 167 -13.51 -9.49 2.99
CA GLY A 167 -13.81 -8.18 2.38
C GLY A 167 -13.67 -8.18 0.86
N TRP A 168 -12.62 -8.80 0.33
CA TRP A 168 -12.42 -8.96 -1.12
C TRP A 168 -13.53 -9.79 -1.79
N GLY A 169 -14.01 -10.86 -1.12
CA GLY A 169 -15.16 -11.62 -1.59
C GLY A 169 -16.42 -10.78 -1.72
N ILE A 170 -16.76 -10.00 -0.67
CA ILE A 170 -17.91 -9.08 -0.68
C ILE A 170 -17.73 -8.04 -1.80
N PHE A 171 -16.54 -7.44 -1.89
CA PHE A 171 -16.25 -6.43 -2.89
C PHE A 171 -16.35 -6.99 -4.33
N THR A 172 -15.96 -8.25 -4.54
CA THR A 172 -16.13 -8.93 -5.83
C THR A 172 -17.62 -9.04 -6.22
N VAL A 173 -18.49 -9.38 -5.28
CA VAL A 173 -19.94 -9.42 -5.56
C VAL A 173 -20.46 -8.02 -5.92
N ILE A 174 -20.05 -7.00 -5.19
CA ILE A 174 -20.40 -5.59 -5.46
C ILE A 174 -19.87 -5.17 -6.83
N LEU A 175 -18.62 -5.56 -7.16
CA LEU A 175 -18.02 -5.29 -8.46
C LEU A 175 -18.89 -5.81 -9.60
N PHE A 176 -19.30 -7.09 -9.57
CA PHE A 176 -20.06 -7.69 -10.65
C PHE A 176 -21.51 -7.20 -10.73
N ARG A 177 -22.16 -6.97 -9.58
CA ARG A 177 -23.59 -6.66 -9.53
C ARG A 177 -23.91 -5.16 -9.62
N VAL A 178 -22.99 -4.31 -9.21
CA VAL A 178 -23.25 -2.87 -9.10
C VAL A 178 -22.23 -2.06 -9.89
N LEU A 179 -20.93 -2.20 -9.58
CA LEU A 179 -19.92 -1.29 -10.12
C LEU A 179 -19.67 -1.53 -11.60
N HIS A 180 -19.50 -2.79 -12.02
CA HIS A 180 -19.15 -3.09 -13.39
C HIS A 180 -20.26 -2.72 -14.40
N PRO A 181 -21.55 -3.02 -14.17
CA PRO A 181 -22.62 -2.56 -15.06
C PRO A 181 -22.71 -1.04 -15.21
N VAL A 182 -22.37 -0.30 -14.15
CA VAL A 182 -22.32 1.19 -14.20
C VAL A 182 -21.11 1.65 -15.00
N VAL A 183 -19.96 1.06 -14.76
CA VAL A 183 -18.70 1.43 -15.44
C VAL A 183 -18.76 1.08 -16.93
N GLU A 184 -19.32 -0.07 -17.28
CA GLU A 184 -19.52 -0.49 -18.68
C GLU A 184 -20.41 0.52 -19.40
N ARG A 185 -21.58 0.86 -18.83
CA ARG A 185 -22.46 1.89 -19.40
C ARG A 185 -21.77 3.25 -19.53
N LEU A 186 -20.93 3.63 -18.56
CA LEU A 186 -20.19 4.89 -18.61
C LEU A 186 -19.22 4.92 -19.79
N VAL A 187 -18.53 3.80 -20.06
CA VAL A 187 -17.60 3.68 -21.20
C VAL A 187 -18.34 3.73 -22.54
N ASP A 188 -19.57 3.20 -22.59
CA ASP A 188 -20.40 3.18 -23.82
C ASP A 188 -21.13 4.49 -24.09
N LEU A 189 -21.12 5.47 -23.16
CA LEU A 189 -21.83 6.75 -23.34
C LEU A 189 -21.24 7.64 -24.42
N TYR A 190 -19.97 7.49 -24.73
CA TYR A 190 -19.27 8.34 -25.69
C TYR A 190 -18.70 7.56 -26.87
N PRO A 191 -18.53 8.18 -28.03
CA PRO A 191 -18.00 7.50 -29.21
C PRO A 191 -16.60 6.90 -28.95
N VAL A 192 -16.38 5.67 -29.38
CA VAL A 192 -15.13 4.91 -29.13
C VAL A 192 -13.88 5.71 -29.51
N TYR A 193 -13.89 6.41 -30.65
CA TYR A 193 -12.72 7.20 -31.09
C TYR A 193 -12.34 8.32 -30.11
N VAL A 194 -13.33 8.92 -29.42
CA VAL A 194 -13.08 9.94 -28.39
C VAL A 194 -12.44 9.28 -27.18
N GLY A 195 -12.97 8.12 -26.78
CA GLY A 195 -12.43 7.32 -25.69
C GLY A 195 -10.98 6.87 -25.95
N GLU A 196 -10.69 6.39 -27.16
CA GLU A 196 -9.32 5.99 -27.56
C GLU A 196 -8.31 7.15 -27.41
N ILE A 197 -8.69 8.36 -27.88
CA ILE A 197 -7.85 9.55 -27.73
C ILE A 197 -7.63 9.88 -26.24
N CYS A 198 -8.70 9.90 -25.44
CA CYS A 198 -8.61 10.16 -24.00
C CYS A 198 -7.72 9.15 -23.29
N ILE A 199 -7.89 7.85 -23.58
CA ILE A 199 -7.08 6.78 -23.00
C ILE A 199 -5.61 6.92 -23.39
N CYS A 200 -5.30 7.27 -24.64
CA CYS A 200 -3.91 7.52 -25.07
C CYS A 200 -3.28 8.64 -24.23
N ILE A 201 -3.97 9.76 -24.07
CA ILE A 201 -3.48 10.92 -23.28
C ILE A 201 -3.28 10.51 -21.81
N ILE A 202 -4.29 9.87 -21.21
CA ILE A 202 -4.23 9.42 -19.82
C ILE A 202 -3.11 8.39 -19.63
N SER A 203 -2.93 7.45 -20.58
CA SER A 203 -1.87 6.43 -20.52
C SER A 203 -0.48 7.05 -20.55
N VAL A 204 -0.24 8.04 -21.38
CA VAL A 204 1.05 8.75 -21.43
C VAL A 204 1.30 9.49 -20.09
N ALA A 205 0.32 10.25 -19.61
CA ALA A 205 0.42 10.96 -18.34
C ALA A 205 0.64 9.98 -17.17
N TYR A 206 -0.09 8.86 -17.15
CA TYR A 206 0.07 7.80 -16.16
C TYR A 206 1.46 7.19 -16.19
N LEU A 207 1.99 6.85 -17.35
CA LEU A 207 3.32 6.25 -17.48
C LEU A 207 4.42 7.21 -17.01
N CYS A 208 4.34 8.49 -17.37
CA CYS A 208 5.28 9.50 -16.90
C CYS A 208 5.26 9.63 -15.37
N ASP A 209 4.07 9.73 -14.77
CA ASP A 209 3.92 9.83 -13.31
C ASP A 209 4.33 8.53 -12.61
N PHE A 210 4.02 7.38 -13.20
CA PHE A 210 4.43 6.08 -12.66
C PHE A 210 5.96 5.94 -12.65
N CYS A 211 6.65 6.28 -13.74
CA CYS A 211 8.11 6.24 -13.80
C CYS A 211 8.74 7.19 -12.77
N TYR A 212 8.19 8.40 -12.64
CA TYR A 212 8.66 9.37 -11.65
C TYR A 212 8.46 8.87 -10.22
N SER A 213 7.28 8.33 -9.90
CA SER A 213 6.97 7.78 -8.57
C SER A 213 7.77 6.51 -8.26
N ALA A 214 7.95 5.62 -9.24
CA ALA A 214 8.76 4.42 -9.10
C ALA A 214 10.24 4.77 -8.84
N SER A 215 10.79 5.74 -9.54
CA SER A 215 12.15 6.24 -9.29
C SER A 215 12.32 6.69 -7.84
N ALA A 216 11.36 7.46 -7.29
CA ALA A 216 11.38 7.86 -5.89
C ALA A 216 11.26 6.67 -4.93
N ALA A 217 10.44 5.66 -5.28
CA ALA A 217 10.26 4.45 -4.46
C ALA A 217 11.53 3.59 -4.42
N PHE A 218 12.30 3.50 -5.51
CA PHE A 218 13.61 2.81 -5.51
C PHE A 218 14.61 3.44 -4.55
N HIS A 219 14.56 4.75 -4.33
CA HIS A 219 15.43 5.45 -3.38
C HIS A 219 14.96 5.32 -1.92
N LEU A 220 13.77 4.78 -1.65
CA LEU A 220 13.30 4.57 -0.27
C LEU A 220 14.19 3.61 0.50
N LYS A 221 14.75 2.59 -0.15
CA LYS A 221 15.67 1.63 0.45
C LYS A 221 16.82 2.30 1.21
N ASP A 222 17.38 3.37 0.65
CA ASP A 222 18.53 4.06 1.24
C ASP A 222 18.10 5.16 2.23
N ARG A 223 16.93 5.76 2.01
CA ARG A 223 16.42 6.87 2.80
C ARG A 223 15.73 6.46 4.10
N ILE A 224 15.02 5.33 4.10
CA ILE A 224 14.30 4.84 5.28
C ILE A 224 15.24 4.55 6.45
N PRO A 225 16.38 3.83 6.30
CA PRO A 225 17.27 3.57 7.41
C PRO A 225 17.85 4.85 8.03
N GLN A 226 18.19 5.84 7.22
CA GLN A 226 18.70 7.12 7.68
C GLN A 226 17.66 7.90 8.48
N TRP A 227 16.43 7.94 7.99
CA TRP A 227 15.30 8.58 8.65
C TRP A 227 14.99 7.88 10.00
N GLU A 228 14.98 6.56 10.02
CA GLU A 228 14.74 5.77 11.23
C GLU A 228 15.82 5.99 12.28
N GLN A 229 17.08 5.99 11.88
CA GLN A 229 18.20 6.26 12.80
C GLN A 229 18.11 7.65 13.44
N GLN A 230 17.70 8.66 12.66
CA GLN A 230 17.52 10.02 13.18
C GLN A 230 16.32 10.09 14.13
N MET A 231 15.22 9.40 13.82
CA MET A 231 14.06 9.29 14.71
C MET A 231 14.39 8.55 16.00
N GLU A 232 15.12 7.45 15.93
CA GLU A 232 15.56 6.69 17.11
C GLU A 232 16.45 7.52 18.03
N LYS A 233 17.43 8.23 17.47
CA LYS A 233 18.27 9.15 18.25
C LYS A 233 17.44 10.22 18.97
N LYS A 234 16.46 10.81 18.26
CA LYS A 234 15.59 11.82 18.87
C LYS A 234 14.66 11.23 19.94
N GLN A 235 14.15 10.02 19.75
CA GLN A 235 13.36 9.34 20.78
C GLN A 235 14.17 9.08 22.04
N VAL A 236 15.42 8.63 21.92
CA VAL A 236 16.33 8.42 23.07
C VAL A 236 16.61 9.75 23.79
N GLU A 237 16.93 10.82 23.04
CA GLU A 237 17.11 12.17 23.60
C GLU A 237 15.89 12.63 24.41
N LEU A 238 14.69 12.47 23.82
CA LEU A 238 13.45 12.85 24.48
C LEU A 238 13.10 11.98 25.70
N MET A 239 13.45 10.69 25.66
CA MET A 239 13.32 9.82 26.84
C MET A 239 14.24 10.26 27.99
N LEU A 240 15.47 10.64 27.68
CA LEU A 240 16.38 11.18 28.69
C LEU A 240 15.83 12.48 29.28
N LYS A 241 15.40 13.41 28.45
CA LYS A 241 14.72 14.65 28.90
C LYS A 241 13.49 14.37 29.77
N PHE A 242 12.70 13.36 29.41
CA PHE A 242 11.52 12.93 30.21
C PHE A 242 11.96 12.46 31.60
N ASN A 243 12.95 11.57 31.67
CA ASN A 243 13.46 11.07 32.95
C ASN A 243 14.06 12.21 33.81
N ASP A 244 14.82 13.11 33.21
CA ASP A 244 15.41 14.27 33.93
C ASP A 244 14.29 15.16 34.46
N ARG A 245 13.27 15.47 33.68
CA ARG A 245 12.11 16.27 34.13
C ARG A 245 11.30 15.56 35.21
N LEU A 246 11.12 14.21 35.12
CA LEU A 246 10.48 13.45 36.16
C LEU A 246 11.27 13.42 37.47
N ASN A 247 12.59 13.28 37.38
CA ASN A 247 13.48 13.28 38.55
C ASN A 247 13.59 14.67 39.22
N SER A 248 13.35 15.74 38.45
CA SER A 248 13.29 17.11 38.97
C SER A 248 11.96 17.45 39.66
N LEU A 249 10.94 16.58 39.55
CA LEU A 249 9.72 16.70 40.34
C LEU A 249 10.07 16.27 41.77
N ASP A 250 10.32 17.23 42.64
CA ASP A 250 10.64 17.00 44.06
C ASP A 250 9.51 16.18 44.73
N LEU A 251 9.80 14.91 44.96
CA LEU A 251 8.97 14.07 45.84
C LEU A 251 9.29 14.50 47.29
N PRO A 252 8.28 14.77 48.12
CA PRO A 252 8.53 15.09 49.52
C PRO A 252 9.40 13.99 50.15
N ARG A 253 10.45 14.39 50.87
CA ARG A 253 11.30 13.44 51.57
C ARG A 253 10.45 12.68 52.58
N GLY A 254 10.31 11.34 52.42
CA GLY A 254 9.51 10.47 53.25
C GLY A 254 8.19 10.03 52.64
N PHE A 255 7.93 10.34 51.34
CA PHE A 255 6.76 9.88 50.66
C PHE A 255 6.84 8.35 50.41
N SER A 256 5.95 7.58 51.04
CA SER A 256 5.80 6.13 50.85
C SER A 256 4.42 5.82 50.38
N PHE A 257 4.30 5.03 49.34
CA PHE A 257 3.02 4.59 48.78
C PHE A 257 2.20 3.71 49.74
N ASP A 258 2.85 3.10 50.73
CA ASP A 258 2.18 2.22 51.69
C ASP A 258 1.32 2.97 52.72
N ASN A 259 1.59 4.28 52.97
CA ASN A 259 0.84 5.09 53.94
C ASN A 259 -0.29 5.94 53.35
N MET A 260 -0.64 5.71 52.09
CA MET A 260 -1.44 6.59 51.24
C MET A 260 -2.95 6.42 51.32
N LYS A 261 -3.44 5.52 52.18
CA LYS A 261 -4.86 5.13 52.13
C LYS A 261 -5.84 6.08 52.80
N ASP A 262 -5.42 7.06 53.62
CA ASP A 262 -6.29 7.76 54.56
C ASP A 262 -6.30 9.29 54.57
N ARG A 263 -5.60 10.02 53.65
CA ARG A 263 -5.62 11.48 53.65
C ARG A 263 -6.08 12.10 52.34
N MET A 264 -7.04 13.04 52.39
CA MET A 264 -7.50 13.82 51.23
C MET A 264 -6.39 14.68 50.62
N GLU A 265 -5.44 15.18 51.39
CA GLU A 265 -4.26 15.95 50.93
C GLU A 265 -3.34 15.11 50.00
N ASP A 266 -3.24 13.79 50.24
CA ASP A 266 -2.45 12.89 49.42
C ASP A 266 -3.13 12.67 48.03
N LEU A 267 -4.44 12.75 47.92
CA LEU A 267 -5.18 12.64 46.66
C LEU A 267 -5.00 13.86 45.76
N GLU A 268 -4.98 15.08 46.33
CA GLU A 268 -4.70 16.31 45.58
C GLU A 268 -3.26 16.34 45.07
N PHE A 269 -2.30 15.91 45.91
CA PHE A 269 -0.90 15.79 45.51
C PHE A 269 -0.72 14.80 44.34
N ILE A 270 -1.33 13.61 44.44
CA ILE A 270 -1.28 12.61 43.37
C ILE A 270 -1.90 13.16 42.09
N ARG A 271 -3.01 13.85 42.18
CA ARG A 271 -3.69 14.47 41.06
C ARG A 271 -2.77 15.50 40.38
N SER A 272 -2.16 16.39 41.16
CA SER A 272 -1.24 17.39 40.67
C SER A 272 0.01 16.78 40.00
N MET A 273 0.55 15.69 40.56
CA MET A 273 1.67 14.94 39.98
C MET A 273 1.27 14.25 38.66
N ASN A 274 0.10 13.67 38.59
CA ASN A 274 -0.43 13.07 37.36
C ASN A 274 -0.64 14.15 36.27
N GLU A 275 -1.19 15.30 36.62
CA GLU A 275 -1.37 16.43 35.70
C GLU A 275 -0.01 16.94 35.16
N ARG A 276 0.99 17.10 36.03
CA ARG A 276 2.35 17.48 35.62
C ARG A 276 3.01 16.43 34.72
N ARG A 277 2.87 15.15 35.07
CA ARG A 277 3.35 14.02 34.24
C ARG A 277 2.69 14.03 32.87
N GLN A 278 1.39 14.22 32.79
CA GLN A 278 0.65 14.31 31.55
C GLN A 278 1.11 15.51 30.71
N ALA A 279 1.31 16.67 31.32
CA ALA A 279 1.81 17.86 30.64
C ALA A 279 3.22 17.63 30.03
N ILE A 280 4.13 16.96 30.77
CA ILE A 280 5.45 16.59 30.25
C ILE A 280 5.34 15.61 29.07
N LEU A 281 4.46 14.61 29.17
CA LEU A 281 4.24 13.66 28.08
C LEU A 281 3.68 14.33 26.83
N GLU A 282 2.76 15.28 26.99
CA GLU A 282 2.16 16.04 25.91
C GLU A 282 3.20 16.94 25.21
N ASP A 283 4.02 17.66 25.97
CA ASP A 283 5.12 18.48 25.46
C ASP A 283 6.11 17.63 24.64
N ILE A 284 6.56 16.49 25.18
CA ILE A 284 7.47 15.57 24.50
C ILE A 284 6.83 14.98 23.24
N SER A 285 5.55 14.61 23.30
CA SER A 285 4.83 14.09 22.14
C SER A 285 4.74 15.12 21.02
N THR A 286 4.54 16.39 21.39
CA THR A 286 4.46 17.52 20.46
C THR A 286 5.84 17.82 19.85
N GLU A 287 6.91 17.80 20.67
CA GLU A 287 8.29 17.95 20.16
C GLU A 287 8.64 16.81 19.19
N LEU A 288 8.27 15.57 19.49
CA LEU A 288 8.50 14.42 18.61
C LEU A 288 7.72 14.54 17.30
N LYS A 289 6.46 14.98 17.36
CA LYS A 289 5.63 15.22 16.16
C LYS A 289 6.22 16.33 15.29
N SER A 290 6.65 17.43 15.87
CA SER A 290 7.26 18.55 15.16
C SER A 290 8.58 18.15 14.51
N TYR A 291 9.44 17.41 15.24
CA TYR A 291 10.69 16.88 14.70
C TYR A 291 10.45 15.92 13.52
N ARG A 292 9.50 15.00 13.67
CA ARG A 292 9.09 14.10 12.59
C ARG A 292 8.64 14.87 11.35
N LYS A 293 7.83 15.90 11.53
CA LYS A 293 7.36 16.78 10.43
C LYS A 293 8.55 17.46 9.76
N ASN A 294 9.42 18.12 10.52
CA ASN A 294 10.61 18.81 10.00
C ASN A 294 11.57 17.87 9.26
N LEU A 295 11.78 16.66 9.78
CA LEU A 295 12.61 15.66 9.14
C LEU A 295 11.98 15.18 7.82
N THR A 296 10.66 15.00 7.80
CA THR A 296 9.92 14.61 6.60
C THR A 296 9.89 15.74 5.57
N ASP A 297 9.86 17.01 6.00
CA ASP A 297 9.85 18.17 5.11
C ASP A 297 11.19 18.41 4.39
N ARG A 298 12.29 17.90 4.93
CA ARG A 298 13.63 17.95 4.30
C ARG A 298 13.81 16.90 3.19
N ILE A 299 12.90 15.94 3.06
CA ILE A 299 12.95 14.88 2.06
C ILE A 299 12.22 15.37 0.79
N GLY A 300 12.67 14.90 -0.37
CA GLY A 300 12.03 15.25 -1.65
C GLY A 300 10.53 14.96 -1.69
N HIS A 301 9.78 15.72 -2.50
CA HIS A 301 8.31 15.73 -2.53
C HIS A 301 7.68 14.33 -2.58
N ASN A 302 8.11 13.45 -3.48
CA ASN A 302 7.56 12.11 -3.60
C ASN A 302 7.86 11.21 -2.40
N THR A 303 9.07 11.28 -1.85
CA THR A 303 9.43 10.51 -0.64
C THR A 303 8.58 10.97 0.54
N ARG A 304 8.36 12.28 0.70
CA ARG A 304 7.48 12.86 1.71
C ARG A 304 6.04 12.33 1.57
N ARG A 305 5.53 12.29 0.34
CA ARG A 305 4.20 11.76 0.04
C ARG A 305 4.07 10.31 0.49
N PHE A 306 5.06 9.45 0.20
CA PHE A 306 5.05 8.05 0.65
C PHE A 306 5.03 7.92 2.18
N PHE A 307 5.82 8.71 2.89
CA PHE A 307 5.80 8.69 4.37
C PHE A 307 4.47 9.16 4.97
N ARG A 308 3.79 10.12 4.33
CA ARG A 308 2.45 10.55 4.76
C ARG A 308 1.39 9.51 4.41
N ALA A 309 1.40 9.00 3.19
CA ALA A 309 0.44 8.01 2.72
C ALA A 309 0.55 6.68 3.48
N TYR A 310 1.76 6.29 3.89
CA TYR A 310 2.05 4.98 4.49
C TYR A 310 2.85 5.14 5.78
N PRO A 311 2.21 5.52 6.92
CA PRO A 311 2.92 5.80 8.19
C PRO A 311 3.65 4.58 8.76
N HIS A 312 3.23 3.38 8.40
CA HIS A 312 3.87 2.11 8.77
C HIS A 312 4.77 1.52 7.67
N LEU A 313 5.18 2.38 6.74
CA LEU A 313 6.09 1.98 5.67
C LEU A 313 7.29 1.22 6.25
N ASN A 314 7.57 0.04 5.69
CA ASN A 314 8.68 -0.82 6.08
C ASN A 314 8.56 -1.60 7.43
N ARG A 315 7.50 -1.40 8.24
CA ARG A 315 7.32 -2.14 9.50
C ARG A 315 7.27 -3.66 9.25
N GLY A 316 6.40 -4.09 8.36
CA GLY A 316 6.25 -5.50 8.02
C GLY A 316 7.50 -6.10 7.36
N TYR A 317 8.20 -5.35 6.52
CA TYR A 317 9.46 -5.76 5.92
C TYR A 317 10.53 -6.04 6.99
N ARG A 318 10.69 -5.13 7.97
CA ARG A 318 11.64 -5.29 9.08
C ARG A 318 11.31 -6.47 9.99
N LEU A 319 10.04 -6.67 10.33
CA LEU A 319 9.62 -7.80 11.17
C LEU A 319 9.97 -9.13 10.51
N ARG A 320 9.68 -9.27 9.21
CA ARG A 320 9.97 -10.49 8.43
C ARG A 320 11.48 -10.79 8.32
N HIS A 321 12.31 -9.76 8.10
CA HIS A 321 13.77 -9.96 7.95
C HIS A 321 14.55 -9.99 9.27
N LYS A 322 13.96 -9.54 10.38
CA LYS A 322 14.56 -9.62 11.72
C LYS A 322 14.49 -11.06 12.28
N THR A 323 13.42 -11.78 11.98
CA THR A 323 13.26 -13.21 12.30
C THR A 323 14.27 -14.08 11.56
N ASP A 324 14.52 -13.81 10.28
CA ASP A 324 15.51 -14.54 9.48
C ASP A 324 16.95 -14.39 10.00
N LYS A 325 17.30 -13.20 10.52
CA LYS A 325 18.63 -12.97 11.13
C LYS A 325 18.80 -13.67 12.48
N LYS A 326 17.72 -13.87 13.23
CA LYS A 326 17.75 -14.59 14.51
C LYS A 326 17.93 -16.10 14.32
N HIS A 327 17.26 -16.67 13.30
CA HIS A 327 17.43 -18.09 12.93
C HIS A 327 18.79 -18.42 12.28
N LYS A 328 19.53 -17.44 11.77
CA LYS A 328 20.88 -17.62 11.21
C LYS A 328 21.99 -17.51 12.26
N ARG A 329 21.68 -17.10 13.49
CA ARG A 329 22.62 -16.96 14.61
C ARG A 329 22.45 -18.03 15.71
N SER A 330 21.40 -18.84 15.62
CA SER A 330 21.17 -20.05 16.40
C SER A 330 21.55 -21.30 15.57
#